data_8040c3cf74f277b05885e8b00fd001bc
#
_entry.id   8040c3cf74f277b05885e8b00fd001bc
#
_cell.length_a   1.000
_cell.length_b   1.000
_cell.length_c   1.000
_cell.angle_alpha   90.00
_cell.angle_beta   90.00
_cell.angle_gamma   90.00
#
_symmetry.space_group_name_H-M   'P 1'
#
loop_
_entity.id
_entity.type
_entity.pdbx_description
1 polymer ?
#
loop_
_entity_poly.entity_id
_entity_poly.type
_entity_poly.pdbx_seq_one_letter_code
_entity_poly.pdbx_strand_id
1 'polypeptide(L)'
;MSTSRVICPYCGTGCNVDLHVENNKIMKANGTKDHPVNDSQLCLKGLYGWDYVGANDRLKQPLIRKKDGKFSREGEFVEASWDEALDLVVSKFKESIEKYGKRSIAGNFSARCTLEENYVSQKLMRVAIGNNNVDHCARV
;
A
#
# COMPACT_ATOMS: atom_id res chain seq x y z
N MET A 1 -13.25 -10.08 23.22
CA MET A 1 -12.14 -10.26 22.26
C MET A 1 -12.68 -10.97 21.02
N SER A 2 -12.50 -10.42 19.84
CA SER A 2 -12.89 -11.04 18.55
C SER A 2 -11.64 -11.45 17.78
N THR A 3 -11.79 -12.38 16.83
CA THR A 3 -10.69 -12.79 15.96
C THR A 3 -11.03 -12.46 14.52
N SER A 4 -10.16 -11.73 13.84
CA SER A 4 -10.26 -11.40 12.42
C SER A 4 -9.14 -12.07 11.65
N ARG A 5 -9.49 -12.83 10.62
CA ARG A 5 -8.51 -13.47 9.73
C ARG A 5 -8.18 -12.56 8.57
N VAL A 6 -6.88 -12.35 8.35
CA VAL A 6 -6.37 -11.47 7.30
C VAL A 6 -5.15 -12.09 6.61
N ILE A 7 -4.83 -11.60 5.42
CA ILE A 7 -3.55 -11.90 4.76
C ILE A 7 -2.48 -10.96 5.34
N CYS A 8 -1.30 -11.50 5.62
CA CYS A 8 -0.17 -10.71 6.11
C CYS A 8 0.28 -9.68 5.04
N PRO A 9 0.36 -8.38 5.37
CA PRO A 9 0.69 -7.33 4.40
C PRO A 9 2.18 -7.17 4.13
N TYR A 10 3.05 -7.96 4.74
CA TYR A 10 4.50 -7.70 4.72
C TYR A 10 5.26 -8.29 3.53
N CYS A 11 4.71 -9.29 2.84
CA CYS A 11 5.32 -9.84 1.64
C CYS A 11 4.35 -10.73 0.86
N GLY A 12 4.74 -11.11 -0.37
CA GLY A 12 3.94 -11.96 -1.26
C GLY A 12 3.87 -13.44 -0.90
N THR A 13 4.34 -13.86 0.29
CA THR A 13 4.22 -15.26 0.73
C THR A 13 2.77 -15.68 0.92
N GLY A 14 1.88 -14.74 1.31
CA GLY A 14 0.46 -15.04 1.46
C GLY A 14 0.09 -15.73 2.78
N CYS A 15 0.88 -15.53 3.84
CA CYS A 15 0.55 -16.07 5.16
C CYS A 15 -0.80 -15.54 5.66
N ASN A 16 -1.65 -16.42 6.20
CA ASN A 16 -2.84 -16.01 6.92
C ASN A 16 -2.54 -15.78 8.40
N VAL A 17 -3.11 -14.72 8.92
CA VAL A 17 -2.92 -14.25 10.31
C VAL A 17 -4.26 -14.11 10.98
N ASP A 18 -4.41 -14.71 12.14
CA ASP A 18 -5.54 -14.50 13.04
C ASP A 18 -5.19 -13.36 14.01
N LEU A 19 -5.83 -12.21 13.80
CA LEU A 19 -5.68 -11.02 14.66
C LEU A 19 -6.72 -11.06 15.77
N HIS A 20 -6.25 -11.03 17.01
CA HIS A 20 -7.10 -10.94 18.20
C HIS A 20 -7.33 -9.48 18.53
N VAL A 21 -8.58 -9.05 18.43
CA VAL A 21 -8.97 -7.64 18.58
C VAL A 21 -9.83 -7.45 19.82
N GLU A 22 -9.52 -6.43 20.61
CA GLU A 22 -10.31 -5.99 21.73
C GLU A 22 -10.36 -4.45 21.78
N ASN A 23 -11.55 -3.90 21.99
CA ASN A 23 -11.77 -2.44 22.00
C ASN A 23 -11.14 -1.73 20.78
N ASN A 24 -11.29 -2.31 19.61
CA ASN A 24 -10.73 -1.82 18.33
C ASN A 24 -9.18 -1.72 18.30
N LYS A 25 -8.50 -2.49 19.16
CA LYS A 25 -7.03 -2.61 19.17
C LYS A 25 -6.62 -4.05 18.91
N ILE A 26 -5.55 -4.22 18.15
CA ILE A 26 -4.93 -5.53 17.92
C ILE A 26 -4.10 -5.86 19.16
N MET A 27 -4.50 -6.91 19.86
CA MET A 27 -3.82 -7.34 21.10
C MET A 27 -2.76 -8.41 20.81
N LYS A 28 -2.99 -9.24 19.79
CA LYS A 28 -2.11 -10.34 19.44
C LYS A 28 -2.33 -10.77 17.99
N ALA A 29 -1.29 -11.26 17.35
CA ALA A 29 -1.34 -11.93 16.06
C ALA A 29 -0.80 -13.36 16.17
N ASN A 30 -1.48 -14.32 15.56
CA ASN A 30 -1.03 -15.71 15.42
C ASN A 30 -1.14 -16.14 13.96
N GLY A 31 -0.31 -17.08 13.54
CA GLY A 31 -0.53 -17.77 12.26
C GLY A 31 -1.82 -18.59 12.31
N THR A 32 -2.57 -18.57 11.22
CA THR A 32 -3.78 -19.36 11.07
C THR A 32 -3.44 -20.85 11.05
N LYS A 33 -4.12 -21.59 11.90
CA LYS A 33 -3.93 -23.05 12.00
C LYS A 33 -4.40 -23.75 10.70
N ASP A 34 -3.71 -24.83 10.33
CA ASP A 34 -4.01 -25.66 9.17
C ASP A 34 -4.09 -24.90 7.84
N HIS A 35 -3.43 -23.73 7.75
CA HIS A 35 -3.37 -22.95 6.52
C HIS A 35 -2.25 -23.47 5.61
N PRO A 36 -2.52 -23.74 4.31
CA PRO A 36 -1.57 -24.42 3.41
C PRO A 36 -0.26 -23.66 3.17
N VAL A 37 -0.24 -22.33 3.35
CA VAL A 37 0.96 -21.51 3.13
C VAL A 37 1.86 -21.49 4.36
N ASN A 38 1.29 -21.29 5.55
CA ASN A 38 2.11 -20.99 6.72
C ASN A 38 1.86 -21.88 7.94
N ASP A 39 0.86 -22.74 7.90
CA ASP A 39 0.56 -23.76 8.94
C ASP A 39 0.91 -23.27 10.37
N SER A 40 0.21 -22.26 10.82
CA SER A 40 0.41 -21.61 12.13
C SER A 40 1.72 -20.84 12.31
N GLN A 41 2.65 -20.90 11.37
CA GLN A 41 3.94 -20.23 11.49
C GLN A 41 3.88 -18.81 10.95
N LEU A 42 4.60 -17.88 11.59
CA LEU A 42 4.79 -16.51 11.13
C LEU A 42 6.23 -16.07 11.40
N CYS A 43 6.76 -15.24 10.52
CA CYS A 43 8.00 -14.53 10.82
C CYS A 43 7.77 -13.42 11.85
N LEU A 44 8.83 -12.84 12.39
CA LEU A 44 8.75 -11.78 13.40
C LEU A 44 7.86 -10.60 12.98
N LYS A 45 7.85 -10.23 11.70
CA LYS A 45 6.99 -9.14 11.19
C LYS A 45 5.51 -9.50 11.26
N GLY A 46 5.15 -10.72 10.89
CA GLY A 46 3.79 -11.20 10.98
C GLY A 46 3.27 -11.37 12.40
N LEU A 47 4.18 -11.62 13.36
CA LEU A 47 3.82 -11.74 14.79
C LEU A 47 3.70 -10.38 15.49
N TYR A 48 4.64 -9.45 15.24
CA TYR A 48 4.80 -8.23 16.05
C TYR A 48 4.64 -6.93 15.27
N GLY A 49 4.54 -6.98 13.95
CA GLY A 49 4.52 -5.79 13.11
C GLY A 49 3.17 -5.08 13.01
N TRP A 50 2.29 -5.19 13.99
CA TRP A 50 0.92 -4.66 13.94
C TRP A 50 0.70 -3.35 14.72
N ASP A 51 1.67 -2.92 15.50
CA ASP A 51 1.56 -1.74 16.38
C ASP A 51 1.26 -0.46 15.62
N TYR A 52 1.79 -0.34 14.38
CA TYR A 52 1.55 0.81 13.52
C TYR A 52 0.06 1.06 13.21
N VAL A 53 -0.78 0.03 13.26
CA VAL A 53 -2.22 0.17 12.98
C VAL A 53 -2.90 1.03 14.05
N GLY A 54 -2.44 0.90 15.30
CA GLY A 54 -2.95 1.66 16.45
C GLY A 54 -2.12 2.89 16.82
N ALA A 55 -1.07 3.23 16.06
CA ALA A 55 -0.21 4.36 16.36
C ALA A 55 -0.97 5.69 16.31
N ASN A 56 -0.70 6.57 17.27
CA ASN A 56 -1.42 7.85 17.39
C ASN A 56 -1.09 8.81 16.25
N ASP A 57 0.10 8.71 15.69
CA ASP A 57 0.61 9.52 14.58
C ASP A 57 0.33 8.91 13.20
N ARG A 58 -0.42 7.79 13.15
CA ARG A 58 -0.81 7.18 11.88
C ARG A 58 -1.65 8.12 11.06
N LEU A 59 -1.23 8.38 9.82
CA LEU A 59 -2.01 9.15 8.86
C LEU A 59 -3.30 8.40 8.51
N LYS A 60 -4.42 9.14 8.55
CA LYS A 60 -5.77 8.61 8.24
C LYS A 60 -6.38 9.25 6.99
N GLN A 61 -5.79 10.33 6.53
CA GLN A 61 -6.17 11.06 5.33
C GLN A 61 -4.95 11.25 4.43
N PRO A 62 -5.16 11.38 3.11
CA PRO A 62 -4.10 11.79 2.20
C PRO A 62 -3.55 13.16 2.57
N LEU A 63 -2.28 13.39 2.31
CA LEU A 63 -1.64 14.69 2.45
C LEU A 63 -1.19 15.19 1.07
N ILE A 64 -1.54 16.42 0.75
CA ILE A 64 -1.09 17.11 -0.46
C ILE A 64 -0.25 18.32 -0.07
N ARG A 65 0.87 18.54 -0.76
CA ARG A 65 1.64 19.78 -0.59
C ARG A 65 0.94 20.94 -1.28
N LYS A 66 0.59 21.98 -0.50
CA LYS A 66 -0.07 23.18 -1.01
C LYS A 66 0.67 24.46 -0.58
N LYS A 67 0.74 25.41 -1.50
CA LYS A 67 1.15 26.81 -1.26
C LYS A 67 0.06 27.70 -1.83
N ASP A 68 -0.45 28.63 -1.03
CA ASP A 68 -1.55 29.53 -1.43
C ASP A 68 -2.79 28.76 -1.97
N GLY A 69 -3.12 27.62 -1.33
CA GLY A 69 -4.26 26.77 -1.69
C GLY A 69 -4.06 25.90 -2.94
N LYS A 70 -2.91 26.01 -3.63
CA LYS A 70 -2.61 25.24 -4.85
C LYS A 70 -1.50 24.24 -4.61
N PHE A 71 -1.55 23.12 -5.36
CA PHE A 71 -0.46 22.14 -5.34
C PHE A 71 0.89 22.81 -5.65
N SER A 72 1.88 22.55 -4.79
CA SER A 72 3.25 23.05 -4.96
C SER A 72 4.24 22.08 -4.33
N ARG A 73 5.37 21.82 -4.99
CA ARG A 73 6.46 21.01 -4.43
C ARG A 73 7.13 21.66 -3.21
N GLU A 74 7.02 22.97 -3.10
CA GLU A 74 7.57 23.77 -1.99
C GLU A 74 6.54 24.07 -0.89
N GLY A 75 5.30 23.59 -1.09
CA GLY A 75 4.20 23.79 -0.16
C GLY A 75 4.31 22.91 1.09
N GLU A 76 3.49 23.21 2.09
CA GLU A 76 3.33 22.42 3.28
C GLU A 76 2.31 21.29 3.06
N PHE A 77 2.44 20.21 3.84
CA PHE A 77 1.49 19.11 3.80
C PHE A 77 0.17 19.51 4.47
N VAL A 78 -0.91 19.41 3.72
CA VAL A 78 -2.28 19.70 4.16
C VAL A 78 -3.15 18.47 3.92
N GLU A 79 -4.03 18.16 4.85
CA GLU A 79 -5.02 17.08 4.67
C GLU A 79 -5.90 17.35 3.45
N ALA A 80 -6.19 16.30 2.71
CA ALA A 80 -7.02 16.31 1.52
C ALA A 80 -7.99 15.12 1.51
N SER A 81 -9.07 15.22 0.75
CA SER A 81 -9.90 14.04 0.49
C SER A 81 -9.20 13.05 -0.44
N TRP A 82 -9.66 11.80 -0.43
CA TRP A 82 -9.17 10.80 -1.37
C TRP A 82 -9.45 11.18 -2.83
N ASP A 83 -10.60 11.77 -3.11
CA ASP A 83 -10.97 12.23 -4.46
C ASP A 83 -10.02 13.33 -4.93
N GLU A 84 -9.76 14.34 -4.10
CA GLU A 84 -8.81 15.42 -4.42
C GLU A 84 -7.39 14.86 -4.68
N ALA A 85 -6.95 13.92 -3.84
CA ALA A 85 -5.61 13.35 -3.98
C ALA A 85 -5.48 12.50 -5.25
N LEU A 86 -6.47 11.67 -5.55
CA LEU A 86 -6.49 10.82 -6.73
C LEU A 86 -6.63 11.63 -8.02
N ASP A 87 -7.49 12.65 -8.04
CA ASP A 87 -7.63 13.56 -9.18
C ASP A 87 -6.34 14.30 -9.48
N LEU A 88 -5.61 14.74 -8.46
CA LEU A 88 -4.29 15.34 -8.63
C LEU A 88 -3.30 14.36 -9.27
N VAL A 89 -3.22 13.12 -8.78
CA VAL A 89 -2.34 12.09 -9.34
C VAL A 89 -2.70 11.79 -10.80
N VAL A 90 -3.99 11.57 -11.08
CA VAL A 90 -4.47 11.27 -12.44
C VAL A 90 -4.18 12.44 -13.40
N SER A 91 -4.42 13.68 -12.97
CA SER A 91 -4.13 14.86 -13.79
C SER A 91 -2.65 14.97 -14.13
N LYS A 92 -1.76 14.70 -13.16
CA LYS A 92 -0.31 14.72 -13.38
C LYS A 92 0.20 13.59 -14.26
N PHE A 93 -0.39 12.42 -14.16
CA PHE A 93 -0.08 11.32 -15.07
C PHE A 93 -0.52 11.63 -16.51
N LYS A 94 -1.74 12.16 -16.69
CA LYS A 94 -2.23 12.58 -18.02
C LYS A 94 -1.34 13.66 -18.63
N GLU A 95 -1.00 14.72 -17.88
CA GLU A 95 -0.10 15.78 -18.29
C GLU A 95 1.27 15.22 -18.73
N SER A 96 1.84 14.31 -17.95
CA SER A 96 3.12 13.68 -18.27
C SER A 96 3.06 12.80 -19.53
N ILE A 97 1.98 12.01 -19.66
CA ILE A 97 1.77 11.15 -20.82
C ILE A 97 1.57 11.99 -22.10
N GLU A 98 0.80 13.06 -22.02
CA GLU A 98 0.56 13.95 -23.15
C GLU A 98 1.86 14.63 -23.63
N LYS A 99 2.68 15.09 -22.70
CA LYS A 99 3.91 15.81 -23.00
C LYS A 99 5.07 14.92 -23.42
N TYR A 100 5.21 13.74 -22.81
CA TYR A 100 6.40 12.90 -22.94
C TYR A 100 6.10 11.47 -23.40
N GLY A 101 4.83 11.14 -23.64
CA GLY A 101 4.39 9.80 -24.01
C GLY A 101 4.25 8.84 -22.82
N LYS A 102 3.61 7.69 -23.06
CA LYS A 102 3.31 6.69 -22.03
C LYS A 102 4.56 6.14 -21.31
N ARG A 103 5.71 6.14 -21.99
CA ARG A 103 6.98 5.68 -21.41
C ARG A 103 7.56 6.60 -20.34
N SER A 104 7.01 7.79 -20.17
CA SER A 104 7.41 8.72 -19.08
C SER A 104 6.96 8.26 -17.69
N ILE A 105 6.03 7.31 -17.62
CA ILE A 105 5.57 6.72 -16.38
C ILE A 105 6.26 5.38 -16.14
N ALA A 106 6.75 5.18 -14.93
CA ALA A 106 7.31 3.91 -14.48
C ALA A 106 6.73 3.54 -13.11
N GLY A 107 6.60 2.24 -12.84
CA GLY A 107 6.18 1.70 -11.56
C GLY A 107 7.35 0.96 -10.89
N ASN A 108 7.75 1.41 -9.71
CA ASN A 108 8.66 0.67 -8.86
C ASN A 108 7.86 0.11 -7.68
N PHE A 109 7.62 -1.20 -7.70
CA PHE A 109 6.81 -1.87 -6.71
C PHE A 109 7.69 -2.59 -5.68
N SER A 110 7.11 -3.36 -4.78
CA SER A 110 7.87 -3.96 -3.71
C SER A 110 7.62 -5.47 -3.61
N ALA A 111 8.68 -6.24 -3.34
CA ALA A 111 8.55 -7.62 -2.90
C ALA A 111 7.93 -7.71 -1.47
N ARG A 112 7.80 -6.57 -0.79
CA ARG A 112 7.17 -6.41 0.53
C ARG A 112 5.71 -5.96 0.41
N CYS A 113 5.02 -6.42 -0.65
CA CYS A 113 3.60 -6.23 -0.90
C CYS A 113 2.91 -7.60 -0.98
N THR A 114 1.60 -7.61 -0.85
CA THR A 114 0.80 -8.80 -1.10
C THR A 114 0.81 -9.17 -2.59
N LEU A 115 0.38 -10.38 -2.92
CA LEU A 115 0.20 -10.80 -4.32
C LEU A 115 -0.83 -9.92 -5.04
N GLU A 116 -1.89 -9.55 -4.33
CA GLU A 116 -2.97 -8.71 -4.83
C GLU A 116 -2.47 -7.31 -5.18
N GLU A 117 -1.66 -6.71 -4.31
CA GLU A 117 -1.06 -5.39 -4.57
C GLU A 117 -0.13 -5.43 -5.79
N ASN A 118 0.71 -6.46 -5.91
CA ASN A 118 1.57 -6.63 -7.08
C ASN A 118 0.77 -6.85 -8.37
N TYR A 119 -0.30 -7.64 -8.32
CA TYR A 119 -1.20 -7.86 -9.46
C TYR A 119 -1.87 -6.55 -9.91
N VAL A 120 -2.49 -5.82 -8.97
CA VAL A 120 -3.19 -4.55 -9.27
C VAL A 120 -2.23 -3.50 -9.79
N SER A 121 -1.03 -3.42 -9.24
CA SER A 121 0.01 -2.50 -9.67
C SER A 121 0.47 -2.77 -11.11
N GLN A 122 0.72 -4.03 -11.46
CA GLN A 122 1.03 -4.41 -12.84
C GLN A 122 -0.15 -4.16 -13.79
N LYS A 123 -1.37 -4.42 -13.35
CA LYS A 123 -2.58 -4.15 -14.13
C LYS A 123 -2.75 -2.66 -14.41
N LEU A 124 -2.50 -1.79 -13.41
CA LEU A 124 -2.50 -0.33 -13.58
C LEU A 124 -1.54 0.07 -14.70
N MET A 125 -0.29 -0.39 -14.66
CA MET A 125 0.73 -0.01 -15.63
C MET A 125 0.41 -0.52 -17.05
N ARG A 126 -0.03 -1.77 -17.18
CA ARG A 126 -0.29 -2.38 -18.48
C ARG A 126 -1.60 -1.93 -19.13
N VAL A 127 -2.67 -1.81 -18.32
CA VAL A 127 -4.02 -1.52 -18.83
C VAL A 127 -4.31 -0.03 -18.85
N ALA A 128 -4.09 0.68 -17.71
CA ALA A 128 -4.44 2.09 -17.61
C ALA A 128 -3.36 3.01 -18.23
N ILE A 129 -2.09 2.78 -17.91
CA ILE A 129 -0.98 3.58 -18.46
C ILE A 129 -0.61 3.11 -19.88
N GLY A 130 -0.67 1.81 -20.13
CA GLY A 130 -0.37 1.21 -21.44
C GLY A 130 1.12 1.05 -21.70
N ASN A 131 1.91 0.72 -20.68
CA ASN A 131 3.32 0.35 -20.81
C ASN A 131 3.69 -0.79 -19.84
N ASN A 132 4.92 -1.29 -19.93
CA ASN A 132 5.45 -2.34 -19.07
C ASN A 132 6.72 -1.89 -18.34
N ASN A 133 6.86 -0.60 -18.05
CA ASN A 133 7.97 -0.05 -17.29
C ASN A 133 7.77 -0.33 -15.81
N VAL A 134 7.97 -1.57 -15.42
CA VAL A 134 7.78 -2.04 -14.04
C VAL A 134 9.03 -2.74 -13.55
N ASP A 135 9.39 -2.47 -12.31
CA ASP A 135 10.47 -3.14 -11.60
C ASP A 135 10.12 -3.21 -10.11
N HIS A 136 10.96 -3.85 -9.31
CA HIS A 136 10.73 -3.93 -7.88
C HIS A 136 12.04 -3.94 -7.08
N CYS A 137 11.93 -3.66 -5.77
CA CYS A 137 13.04 -3.43 -4.87
C CYS A 137 13.97 -4.64 -4.64
N ALA A 138 13.55 -5.86 -4.94
CA ALA A 138 14.35 -7.07 -4.71
C ALA A 138 15.20 -7.47 -5.93
N ARG A 139 15.23 -6.64 -6.97
CA ARG A 139 16.09 -6.83 -8.12
C ARG A 139 17.46 -6.19 -7.87
N VAL A 140 18.30 -6.90 -7.14
CA VAL A 140 19.72 -6.51 -6.93
C VAL A 140 20.58 -7.76 -7.15
#